data_862c6051b38d07cd5fb15c7fbeb94f9b
#
_entry.id   862c6051b38d07cd5fb15c7fbeb94f9b
#
_cell.length_a   1.000
_cell.length_b   1.000
_cell.length_c   1.000
_cell.angle_alpha   90.00
_cell.angle_beta   90.00
_cell.angle_gamma   90.00
#
_symmetry.space_group_name_H-M   'P 1'
#
loop_
_entity.id
_entity.type
_entity.pdbx_description
1 polymer ?
#
loop_
_entity_poly.entity_id
_entity_poly.type
_entity_poly.pdbx_seq_one_letter_code
_entity_poly.pdbx_strand_id
1 'polypeptide(L)' 'MEKNSQHEILMKLANSRMPYGKYKGKYLIDLPEHYIVWYRNKGFPTGKFGEMLHLVYEIQLNGLEDMVRRLRTS' A
#
# COMPACT_ATOMS: atom_id res chain seq x y z
N MET A 1 -17.07 -15.53 2.04
CA MET A 1 -17.18 -14.29 1.62
C MET A 1 -16.20 -13.35 2.16
N GLU A 2 -16.26 -12.99 3.36
CA GLU A 2 -15.36 -12.01 3.88
C GLU A 2 -13.94 -12.45 3.92
N LYS A 3 -13.66 -13.70 4.09
CA LYS A 3 -12.29 -14.15 4.07
C LYS A 3 -11.63 -13.94 2.74
N ASN A 4 -12.41 -13.97 1.67
CA ASN A 4 -11.83 -13.70 0.37
C ASN A 4 -11.58 -12.22 0.17
N SER A 5 -12.34 -11.37 0.84
CA SER A 5 -12.16 -9.95 0.71
C SER A 5 -10.79 -9.49 1.16
N GLN A 6 -10.27 -10.06 2.23
CA GLN A 6 -8.96 -9.64 2.71
C GLN A 6 -7.86 -10.00 1.73
N HIS A 7 -7.94 -11.17 1.14
CA HIS A 7 -6.97 -11.58 0.12
C HIS A 7 -7.07 -10.69 -1.11
N GLU A 8 -8.26 -10.33 -1.52
CA GLU A 8 -8.46 -9.47 -2.66
C GLU A 8 -7.93 -8.07 -2.41
N ILE A 9 -8.08 -7.56 -1.20
CA ILE A 9 -7.54 -6.25 -0.85
C ILE A 9 -6.03 -6.26 -0.96
N LEU A 10 -5.39 -7.31 -0.47
CA LEU A 10 -3.94 -7.42 -0.55
C LEU A 10 -3.46 -7.58 -1.97
N MET A 11 -4.18 -8.34 -2.80
CA MET A 11 -3.82 -8.46 -4.20
C MET A 11 -3.96 -7.14 -4.93
N LYS A 12 -5.01 -6.40 -4.65
CA LYS A 12 -5.19 -5.09 -5.24
C LYS A 12 -4.07 -4.15 -4.82
N LEU A 13 -3.71 -4.18 -3.55
CA LEU A 13 -2.62 -3.36 -3.05
C LEU A 13 -1.31 -3.72 -3.74
N ALA A 14 -1.03 -5.01 -3.90
CA ALA A 14 0.21 -5.47 -4.51
C ALA A 14 0.37 -4.98 -5.93
N ASN A 15 -0.73 -4.73 -6.62
CA ASN A 15 -0.72 -4.31 -8.02
C ASN A 15 -0.99 -2.82 -8.19
N SER A 16 -1.16 -2.08 -7.12
CA SER A 16 -1.48 -0.65 -7.19
C SER A 16 -0.23 0.20 -7.26
N ARG A 17 -0.30 1.28 -8.03
CA ARG A 17 0.82 2.19 -8.20
C ARG A 17 0.46 3.58 -7.70
N MET A 18 1.46 4.33 -7.34
CA MET A 18 1.28 5.71 -6.89
C MET A 18 0.76 6.55 -8.05
N PRO A 19 -0.39 7.22 -7.87
CA PRO A 19 -1.02 7.92 -8.99
C PRO A 19 -0.44 9.30 -9.28
N TYR A 20 0.31 9.89 -8.37
CA TYR A 20 0.82 11.24 -8.57
C TYR A 20 2.02 11.50 -7.68
N GLY A 21 2.64 12.65 -7.89
CA GLY A 21 3.71 13.14 -7.04
C GLY A 21 5.07 12.56 -7.38
N LYS A 22 5.98 12.69 -6.44
CA LYS A 22 7.37 12.33 -6.62
C LYS A 22 7.55 10.85 -6.99
N TYR A 23 6.68 9.99 -6.47
CA TYR A 23 6.81 8.56 -6.68
C TYR A 23 5.78 8.00 -7.65
N LYS A 24 5.23 8.84 -8.51
CA LYS A 24 4.24 8.41 -9.48
C LYS A 24 4.72 7.19 -10.25
N GLY A 25 3.86 6.18 -10.37
CA GLY A 25 4.15 4.97 -11.09
C GLY A 25 4.86 3.88 -10.29
N LYS A 26 5.37 4.23 -9.11
CA LYS A 26 5.99 3.23 -8.25
C LYS A 26 4.91 2.44 -7.54
N TYR A 27 5.13 1.14 -7.34
CA TYR A 27 4.16 0.34 -6.60
C TYR A 27 4.03 0.88 -5.18
N LEU A 28 2.81 0.89 -4.67
CA LEU A 28 2.58 1.42 -3.32
C LEU A 28 3.40 0.69 -2.28
N ILE A 29 3.51 -0.63 -2.42
CA ILE A 29 4.24 -1.43 -1.43
C ILE A 29 5.75 -1.14 -1.45
N ASP A 30 6.24 -0.55 -2.53
CA ASP A 30 7.65 -0.22 -2.67
C ASP A 30 7.98 1.22 -2.27
N LEU A 31 7.00 1.98 -1.81
CA LEU A 31 7.26 3.35 -1.38
C LEU A 31 8.18 3.35 -0.16
N PRO A 32 9.11 4.32 -0.08
CA PRO A 32 10.02 4.36 1.07
C PRO A 32 9.27 4.54 2.39
N GLU A 33 9.77 3.90 3.40
CA GLU A 33 9.15 3.95 4.72
C GLU A 33 9.03 5.38 5.24
N HIS A 34 10.09 6.17 5.09
CA HIS A 34 10.07 7.55 5.58
C HIS A 34 9.01 8.39 4.87
N TYR A 35 8.73 8.08 3.60
CA TYR A 35 7.70 8.80 2.86
C TYR A 35 6.31 8.44 3.39
N ILE A 36 6.09 7.15 3.67
CA ILE A 36 4.81 6.70 4.21
C ILE A 36 4.57 7.30 5.60
N VAL A 37 5.59 7.34 6.43
CA VAL A 37 5.49 7.93 7.76
C VAL A 37 5.17 9.42 7.67
N TRP A 38 5.86 10.11 6.76
CA TRP A 38 5.62 11.53 6.54
C TRP A 38 4.16 11.77 6.13
N TYR A 39 3.68 10.96 5.20
CA TYR A 39 2.33 11.11 4.68
C TYR A 39 1.30 10.82 5.79
N ARG A 40 1.58 9.82 6.59
CA ARG A 40 0.71 9.50 7.72
C ARG A 40 0.61 10.67 8.69
N ASN A 41 1.73 11.32 8.95
CA ASN A 41 1.74 12.46 9.86
C ASN A 41 0.97 13.66 9.32
N LYS A 42 0.94 13.80 8.00
CA LYS A 42 0.13 14.83 7.37
C LYS A 42 -1.34 14.45 7.31
N GLY A 43 -1.63 13.19 7.39
CA GLY A 43 -2.97 12.66 7.24
C GLY A 43 -3.16 12.07 5.87
N PHE A 44 -3.41 10.75 5.81
CA PHE A 44 -3.66 10.08 4.54
C PHE A 44 -4.95 10.64 3.93
N PRO A 45 -5.05 10.65 2.59
CA PRO A 45 -6.28 11.09 1.95
C PRO A 45 -7.46 10.19 2.32
N THR A 46 -8.65 10.70 2.19
CA THR A 46 -9.84 9.89 2.43
C THR A 46 -10.06 8.97 1.22
N GLY A 47 -10.86 7.93 1.43
CA GLY A 47 -11.23 7.04 0.36
C GLY A 47 -10.31 5.85 0.25
N LYS A 48 -10.45 5.11 -0.84
CA LYS A 48 -9.74 3.86 -1.03
C LYS A 48 -8.25 4.02 -1.10
N PHE A 49 -7.79 5.08 -1.74
CA PHE A 49 -6.35 5.31 -1.85
C PHE A 49 -5.73 5.52 -0.48
N GLY A 50 -6.40 6.32 0.36
CA GLY A 50 -5.90 6.52 1.72
C GLY A 50 -5.91 5.26 2.55
N GLU A 51 -6.93 4.44 2.36
CA GLU A 51 -6.99 3.14 3.04
C GLU A 51 -5.84 2.24 2.63
N MET A 52 -5.49 2.27 1.35
CA MET A 52 -4.36 1.48 0.86
C MET A 52 -3.04 1.98 1.44
N LEU A 53 -2.86 3.29 1.54
CA LEU A 53 -1.65 3.84 2.14
C LEU A 53 -1.54 3.48 3.62
N HIS A 54 -2.66 3.49 4.32
CA HIS A 54 -2.68 3.08 5.71
C HIS A 54 -2.26 1.61 5.84
N LEU A 55 -2.73 0.78 4.94
CA LEU A 55 -2.38 -0.62 4.93
C LEU A 55 -0.89 -0.82 4.63
N VAL A 56 -0.35 -0.05 3.68
CA VAL A 56 1.08 -0.09 3.41
C VAL A 56 1.88 0.26 4.67
N TYR A 57 1.43 1.28 5.38
CA TYR A 57 2.09 1.68 6.63
C TYR A 57 2.15 0.50 7.61
N GLU A 58 1.04 -0.19 7.79
CA GLU A 58 0.98 -1.32 8.71
C GLU A 58 1.83 -2.48 8.25
N ILE A 59 1.81 -2.75 6.95
CA ILE A 59 2.63 -3.83 6.39
C ILE A 59 4.11 -3.54 6.59
N GLN A 60 4.53 -2.30 6.34
CA GLN A 60 5.92 -1.92 6.53
C GLN A 60 6.32 -2.00 8.00
N LEU A 61 5.41 -1.58 8.87
CA LEU A 61 5.67 -1.61 10.30
C LEU A 61 5.93 -3.04 10.79
N ASN A 62 5.29 -4.01 10.18
CA ASN A 62 5.43 -5.41 10.54
C ASN A 62 6.44 -6.18 9.69
N GLY A 63 7.09 -5.50 8.76
CA GLY A 63 8.11 -6.13 7.91
C GLY A 63 7.57 -7.16 6.96
N LEU A 64 6.34 -6.99 6.49
CA LEU A 64 5.67 -7.99 5.65
C LEU A 64 5.59 -7.59 4.18
N GLU A 65 6.44 -6.69 3.74
CA GLU A 65 6.39 -6.20 2.35
C GLU A 65 6.58 -7.31 1.34
N ASP A 66 7.50 -8.24 1.62
CA ASP A 66 7.78 -9.29 0.65
C ASP A 66 6.60 -10.21 0.45
N MET A 67 5.82 -10.44 1.50
CA MET A 67 4.61 -11.25 1.38
C MET A 67 3.66 -10.61 0.38
N VAL A 68 3.49 -9.29 0.46
CA VAL A 68 2.60 -8.59 -0.45
C VAL A 68 3.16 -8.57 -1.86
N ARG A 69 4.47 -8.38 -2.01
CA ARG A 69 5.09 -8.36 -3.34
C ARG A 69 4.86 -9.66 -4.09
N ARG A 70 4.78 -10.77 -3.39
CA ARG A 70 4.54 -12.06 -4.03
C ARG A 70 3.15 -12.17 -4.65
N LEU A 71 2.22 -11.29 -4.27
CA LEU A 71 0.89 -11.29 -4.83
C LEU A 71 0.78 -10.46 -6.10
N ARG A 72 1.86 -9.86 -6.52
CA ARG A 72 1.89 -9.03 -7.72
C ARG A 72 1.73 -9.93 -8.95
N THR A 73 0.86 -9.56 -9.86
CA THR A 73 0.55 -10.40 -11.01
C THR A 73 1.24 -9.96 -12.29
N SER A 74 1.95 -8.86 -12.26
CA SER A 74 2.61 -8.38 -13.49
C SER A 74 4.07 -8.09 -13.30
#